data_2f562dc93273cba11fe24abeeb1bc46b
#
_entry.id   2f562dc93273cba11fe24abeeb1bc46b
#
_cell.length_a   1.000
_cell.length_b   1.000
_cell.length_c   1.000
_cell.angle_alpha   90.00
_cell.angle_beta   90.00
_cell.angle_gamma   90.00
#
_symmetry.space_group_name_H-M   'P 1'
#
loop_
_entity.id
_entity.type
_entity.pdbx_description
1 polymer ?
#
loop_
_entity_poly.entity_id
_entity_poly.type
_entity_poly.pdbx_seq_one_letter_code
_entity_poly.pdbx_strand_id
1 'polypeptide(L)'
;LKEAIEIFLNSVNSLCPKVTKAELEYLQSGLTITELKSKHVYIHANTIQKEIGFVVSGLLRAFYVDKDGNEISVNFIKEGRYATHYSALITQTPCKYYFQCIEPSIIVNLPYKHIQDGYNKFPNLERYGRLVAEEVLKMQQRRIESFLFENAETRYLDFIKESPDVYSRVSLTQLSSFLGIERQSLTRIRKKLASHSL
;
A
#
# COMPACT_ATOMS: atom_id res chain seq x y z
N LEU A 1 2.74 -11.91 17.71
CA LEU A 1 1.48 -11.13 17.65
C LEU A 1 1.56 -9.82 18.43
N LYS A 2 2.06 -9.81 19.68
CA LYS A 2 2.25 -8.56 20.47
C LYS A 2 3.17 -7.57 19.73
N GLU A 3 4.28 -8.04 19.22
CA GLU A 3 5.25 -7.23 18.46
C GLU A 3 4.62 -6.53 17.24
N ALA A 4 3.72 -7.21 16.52
CA ALA A 4 3.05 -6.62 15.36
C ALA A 4 2.16 -5.42 15.76
N ILE A 5 1.46 -5.53 16.88
CA ILE A 5 0.66 -4.42 17.43
C ILE A 5 1.58 -3.27 17.88
N GLU A 6 2.70 -3.56 18.52
CA GLU A 6 3.67 -2.55 18.96
C GLU A 6 4.26 -1.78 17.76
N ILE A 7 4.62 -2.47 16.68
CA ILE A 7 5.10 -1.85 15.44
C ILE A 7 4.05 -0.89 14.89
N PHE A 8 2.78 -1.31 14.83
CA PHE A 8 1.69 -0.44 14.39
C PHE A 8 1.53 0.79 15.30
N LEU A 9 1.44 0.60 16.62
CA LEU A 9 1.24 1.71 17.57
C LEU A 9 2.44 2.69 17.55
N ASN A 10 3.66 2.18 17.38
CA ASN A 10 4.85 3.01 17.20
C ASN A 10 4.77 3.83 15.90
N SER A 11 4.23 3.27 14.81
CA SER A 11 4.02 4.01 13.57
C SER A 11 2.98 5.12 13.73
N VAL A 12 1.90 4.87 14.49
CA VAL A 12 0.90 5.88 14.85
C VAL A 12 1.55 7.04 15.60
N ASN A 13 2.32 6.71 16.63
CA ASN A 13 2.98 7.70 17.48
C ASN A 13 4.06 8.49 16.72
N SER A 14 4.77 7.85 15.79
CA SER A 14 5.75 8.52 14.92
C SER A 14 5.10 9.54 13.98
N LEU A 15 3.96 9.18 13.36
CA LEU A 15 3.25 10.08 12.45
C LEU A 15 2.49 11.20 13.19
N CYS A 16 1.93 10.89 14.36
CA CYS A 16 1.18 11.84 15.18
C CYS A 16 1.62 11.76 16.65
N PRO A 17 2.74 12.42 17.05
CA PRO A 17 3.27 12.36 18.41
C PRO A 17 2.35 12.94 19.50
N LYS A 18 1.23 13.56 19.11
CA LYS A 18 0.21 14.08 20.03
C LYS A 18 -0.80 13.04 20.50
N VAL A 19 -0.79 11.85 19.90
CA VAL A 19 -1.68 10.75 20.32
C VAL A 19 -1.31 10.33 21.74
N THR A 20 -2.30 10.35 22.61
CA THR A 20 -2.16 10.02 24.03
C THR A 20 -2.17 8.51 24.26
N LYS A 21 -1.73 8.09 25.45
CA LYS A 21 -1.76 6.69 25.84
C LYS A 21 -3.20 6.10 25.79
N ALA A 22 -4.19 6.85 26.25
CA ALA A 22 -5.59 6.43 26.21
C ALA A 22 -6.12 6.23 24.79
N GLU A 23 -5.69 7.07 23.85
CA GLU A 23 -6.02 6.96 22.44
C GLU A 23 -5.35 5.74 21.78
N LEU A 24 -4.09 5.45 22.15
CA LEU A 24 -3.39 4.22 21.70
C LEU A 24 -4.05 2.96 22.26
N GLU A 25 -4.45 2.96 23.54
CA GLU A 25 -5.20 1.86 24.16
C GLU A 25 -6.55 1.65 23.46
N TYR A 26 -7.25 2.74 23.12
CA TYR A 26 -8.46 2.65 22.31
C TYR A 26 -8.20 2.02 20.94
N LEU A 27 -7.21 2.50 20.19
CA LEU A 27 -6.85 1.89 18.89
C LEU A 27 -6.56 0.40 19.06
N GLN A 28 -5.72 0.05 20.04
CA GLN A 28 -5.32 -1.32 20.30
C GLN A 28 -6.51 -2.24 20.57
N SER A 29 -7.57 -1.76 21.24
CA SER A 29 -8.74 -2.56 21.58
C SER A 29 -9.53 -3.06 20.36
N GLY A 30 -9.38 -2.41 19.20
CA GLY A 30 -10.06 -2.80 17.97
C GLY A 30 -9.17 -3.56 16.98
N LEU A 31 -7.88 -3.75 17.28
CA LEU A 31 -6.95 -4.39 16.33
C LEU A 31 -7.13 -5.91 16.28
N THR A 32 -7.01 -6.43 15.06
CA THR A 32 -6.82 -7.86 14.80
C THR A 32 -5.56 -8.07 13.96
N ILE A 33 -5.06 -9.30 13.93
CA ILE A 33 -3.86 -9.64 13.15
C ILE A 33 -4.22 -10.76 12.19
N THR A 34 -3.76 -10.62 10.94
CA THR A 34 -3.88 -11.64 9.91
C THR A 34 -2.49 -12.00 9.39
N GLU A 35 -2.17 -13.29 9.40
CA GLU A 35 -0.97 -13.84 8.77
C GLU A 35 -1.37 -14.52 7.46
N LEU A 36 -0.75 -14.12 6.37
CA LEU A 36 -1.07 -14.59 5.02
C LEU A 36 0.17 -15.17 4.35
N LYS A 37 -0.03 -16.26 3.64
CA LYS A 37 1.00 -16.86 2.79
C LYS A 37 1.14 -16.06 1.48
N SER A 38 2.28 -16.23 0.81
CA SER A 38 2.46 -15.73 -0.57
C SER A 38 1.28 -16.16 -1.46
N LYS A 39 0.89 -15.27 -2.36
CA LYS A 39 -0.23 -15.40 -3.30
C LYS A 39 -1.65 -15.38 -2.69
N HIS A 40 -1.80 -15.34 -1.37
CA HIS A 40 -3.12 -15.12 -0.78
C HIS A 40 -3.65 -13.73 -1.11
N VAL A 41 -4.95 -13.63 -1.37
CA VAL A 41 -5.64 -12.36 -1.60
C VAL A 41 -6.18 -11.87 -0.27
N TYR A 42 -5.71 -10.69 0.15
CA TYR A 42 -6.14 -10.01 1.36
C TYR A 42 -7.47 -9.26 1.14
N ILE A 43 -7.60 -8.55 0.02
CA ILE A 43 -8.84 -7.85 -0.38
C ILE A 43 -9.21 -8.33 -1.77
N HIS A 44 -10.45 -8.78 -1.95
CA HIS A 44 -10.98 -9.15 -3.26
C HIS A 44 -11.63 -7.95 -3.94
N ALA A 45 -11.44 -7.82 -5.26
CA ALA A 45 -12.19 -6.88 -6.05
C ALA A 45 -13.71 -7.16 -5.93
N ASN A 46 -14.51 -6.11 -6.10
CA ASN A 46 -15.96 -6.12 -5.99
C ASN A 46 -16.51 -6.44 -4.59
N THR A 47 -15.67 -6.40 -3.55
CA THR A 47 -16.10 -6.51 -2.15
C THR A 47 -16.03 -5.15 -1.44
N ILE A 48 -16.90 -4.93 -0.45
CA ILE A 48 -16.86 -3.75 0.41
C ILE A 48 -15.84 -4.00 1.52
N GLN A 49 -14.86 -3.11 1.64
CA GLN A 49 -13.87 -3.18 2.70
C GLN A 49 -14.48 -2.78 4.05
N LYS A 50 -14.30 -3.63 5.05
CA LYS A 50 -14.76 -3.39 6.43
C LYS A 50 -13.64 -2.94 7.36
N GLU A 51 -12.40 -3.01 6.90
CA GLU A 51 -11.21 -2.69 7.68
C GLU A 51 -10.09 -2.16 6.77
N ILE A 52 -9.11 -1.49 7.38
CA ILE A 52 -7.86 -1.10 6.75
C ILE A 52 -6.74 -1.96 7.32
N GLY A 53 -5.84 -2.46 6.47
CA GLY A 53 -4.70 -3.28 6.88
C GLY A 53 -3.39 -2.50 6.90
N PHE A 54 -2.68 -2.51 8.02
CA PHE A 54 -1.31 -2.01 8.11
C PHE A 54 -0.33 -3.16 7.95
N VAL A 55 0.55 -3.07 6.95
CA VAL A 55 1.54 -4.11 6.67
C VAL A 55 2.69 -4.00 7.68
N VAL A 56 2.82 -5.00 8.54
CA VAL A 56 3.91 -5.10 9.53
C VAL A 56 5.13 -5.74 8.91
N SER A 57 4.94 -6.81 8.15
CA SER A 57 5.98 -7.47 7.38
C SER A 57 5.42 -8.03 6.08
N GLY A 58 6.27 -8.11 5.06
CA GLY A 58 5.90 -8.62 3.75
C GLY A 58 5.54 -7.53 2.75
N LEU A 59 5.15 -7.94 1.56
CA LEU A 59 4.85 -7.08 0.42
C LEU A 59 3.56 -7.52 -0.26
N LEU A 60 2.63 -6.59 -0.42
CA LEU A 60 1.40 -6.81 -1.18
C LEU A 60 1.44 -6.05 -2.51
N ARG A 61 0.69 -6.54 -3.47
CA ARG A 61 0.41 -5.89 -4.74
C ARG A 61 -1.07 -5.59 -4.85
N ALA A 62 -1.43 -4.34 -5.15
CA ALA A 62 -2.76 -3.98 -5.60
C ALA A 62 -2.80 -4.06 -7.13
N PHE A 63 -3.81 -4.73 -7.69
CA PHE A 63 -3.97 -4.87 -9.14
C PHE A 63 -5.44 -5.03 -9.53
N TYR A 64 -5.74 -4.78 -10.78
CA TYR A 64 -7.01 -5.15 -11.40
C TYR A 64 -6.76 -6.07 -12.61
N VAL A 65 -7.81 -6.76 -13.05
CA VAL A 65 -7.80 -7.55 -14.29
C VAL A 65 -8.48 -6.72 -15.36
N ASP A 66 -7.79 -6.49 -16.46
CA ASP A 66 -8.32 -5.76 -17.61
C ASP A 66 -9.28 -6.65 -18.45
N LYS A 67 -9.87 -6.07 -19.51
CA LYS A 67 -10.81 -6.76 -20.42
C LYS A 67 -10.18 -7.96 -21.15
N ASP A 68 -8.87 -7.96 -21.31
CA ASP A 68 -8.09 -8.98 -22.01
C ASP A 68 -7.55 -10.07 -21.05
N GLY A 69 -7.90 -9.97 -19.75
CA GLY A 69 -7.50 -10.93 -18.70
C GLY A 69 -6.11 -10.66 -18.11
N ASN A 70 -5.47 -9.53 -18.44
CA ASN A 70 -4.16 -9.19 -17.91
C ASN A 70 -4.28 -8.54 -16.52
N GLU A 71 -3.38 -8.92 -15.62
CA GLU A 71 -3.26 -8.29 -14.32
C GLU A 71 -2.42 -7.01 -14.39
N ILE A 72 -3.05 -5.87 -14.14
CA ILE A 72 -2.41 -4.56 -14.15
C ILE A 72 -2.14 -4.09 -12.73
N SER A 73 -0.86 -4.01 -12.35
CA SER A 73 -0.42 -3.54 -11.03
C SER A 73 -0.66 -2.03 -10.90
N VAL A 74 -1.32 -1.63 -9.82
CA VAL A 74 -1.59 -0.21 -9.51
C VAL A 74 -0.74 0.30 -8.36
N ASN A 75 -0.36 -0.59 -7.42
CA ASN A 75 0.48 -0.23 -6.28
C ASN A 75 1.22 -1.46 -5.71
N PHE A 76 2.35 -1.19 -5.06
CA PHE A 76 3.04 -2.12 -4.17
C PHE A 76 3.00 -1.55 -2.75
N ILE A 77 2.56 -2.37 -1.80
CA ILE A 77 2.35 -1.99 -0.42
C ILE A 77 3.32 -2.76 0.45
N LYS A 78 4.35 -2.09 0.91
CA LYS A 78 5.39 -2.63 1.77
C LYS A 78 5.12 -2.37 3.25
N GLU A 79 6.02 -2.79 4.09
CA GLU A 79 6.03 -2.55 5.53
C GLU A 79 5.82 -1.07 5.85
N GLY A 80 5.06 -0.78 6.89
CA GLY A 80 4.74 0.58 7.32
C GLY A 80 3.70 1.30 6.46
N ARG A 81 3.07 0.60 5.50
CA ARG A 81 2.05 1.17 4.61
C ARG A 81 0.69 0.49 4.79
N TYR A 82 -0.36 1.18 4.37
CA TYR A 82 -1.73 0.68 4.46
C TYR A 82 -2.16 -0.04 3.19
N ALA A 83 -2.58 -1.30 3.33
CA ALA A 83 -3.23 -2.08 2.28
C ALA A 83 -4.72 -1.75 2.27
N THR A 84 -5.12 -0.84 1.39
CA THR A 84 -6.51 -0.39 1.23
C THR A 84 -6.73 0.29 -0.12
N HIS A 85 -7.94 0.17 -0.66
CA HIS A 85 -8.46 1.09 -1.67
C HIS A 85 -9.18 2.22 -0.93
N TYR A 86 -8.45 3.28 -0.63
CA TYR A 86 -8.85 4.34 0.30
C TYR A 86 -10.21 4.97 -0.05
N SER A 87 -10.45 5.27 -1.33
CA SER A 87 -11.74 5.80 -1.79
C SER A 87 -12.90 4.85 -1.50
N ALA A 88 -12.75 3.56 -1.83
CA ALA A 88 -13.78 2.55 -1.58
C ALA A 88 -14.02 2.34 -0.07
N LEU A 89 -12.98 2.42 0.75
CA LEU A 89 -13.11 2.34 2.21
C LEU A 89 -13.92 3.52 2.76
N ILE A 90 -13.65 4.76 2.33
CA ILE A 90 -14.36 5.96 2.80
C ILE A 90 -15.80 5.95 2.33
N THR A 91 -16.05 5.62 1.07
CA THR A 91 -17.39 5.65 0.48
C THR A 91 -18.21 4.39 0.76
N GLN A 92 -17.61 3.37 1.40
CA GLN A 92 -18.20 2.06 1.63
C GLN A 92 -18.79 1.45 0.35
N THR A 93 -18.07 1.61 -0.77
CA THR A 93 -18.40 1.04 -2.08
C THR A 93 -17.50 -0.14 -2.40
N PRO A 94 -17.85 -1.01 -3.36
CA PRO A 94 -17.01 -2.14 -3.75
C PRO A 94 -15.62 -1.71 -4.23
N CYS A 95 -14.59 -2.38 -3.72
CA CYS A 95 -13.21 -2.18 -4.12
C CYS A 95 -13.00 -2.59 -5.59
N LYS A 96 -12.25 -1.81 -6.36
CA LYS A 96 -11.94 -2.13 -7.77
C LYS A 96 -10.72 -3.04 -7.93
N TYR A 97 -9.94 -3.22 -6.88
CA TYR A 97 -8.63 -3.89 -6.92
C TYR A 97 -8.61 -5.14 -6.05
N TYR A 98 -7.80 -6.09 -6.47
CA TYR A 98 -7.32 -7.18 -5.61
C TYR A 98 -6.09 -6.68 -4.86
N PHE A 99 -5.94 -7.08 -3.59
CA PHE A 99 -4.70 -6.91 -2.82
C PHE A 99 -4.16 -8.31 -2.50
N GLN A 100 -3.06 -8.68 -3.13
CA GLN A 100 -2.47 -10.01 -3.03
C GLN A 100 -1.06 -9.94 -2.43
N CYS A 101 -0.77 -10.84 -1.50
CA CYS A 101 0.56 -10.99 -0.95
C CYS A 101 1.54 -11.52 -2.00
N ILE A 102 2.63 -10.79 -2.26
CA ILE A 102 3.75 -11.26 -3.09
C ILE A 102 4.55 -12.29 -2.31
N GLU A 103 4.71 -12.10 -1.02
CA GLU A 103 5.42 -12.95 -0.07
C GLU A 103 4.61 -13.14 1.23
N PRO A 104 5.00 -14.04 2.15
CA PRO A 104 4.34 -14.17 3.44
C PRO A 104 4.26 -12.81 4.16
N SER A 105 3.10 -12.45 4.66
CA SER A 105 2.83 -11.12 5.18
C SER A 105 2.06 -11.16 6.50
N ILE A 106 2.38 -10.23 7.39
CA ILE A 106 1.66 -9.99 8.64
C ILE A 106 1.00 -8.62 8.55
N ILE A 107 -0.31 -8.59 8.77
CA ILE A 107 -1.14 -7.39 8.64
C ILE A 107 -1.88 -7.15 9.94
N VAL A 108 -1.78 -5.94 10.48
CA VAL A 108 -2.63 -5.45 11.57
C VAL A 108 -3.85 -4.78 10.95
N ASN A 109 -5.04 -5.29 11.28
CA ASN A 109 -6.30 -4.77 10.76
C ASN A 109 -6.96 -3.85 11.76
N LEU A 110 -7.52 -2.76 11.27
CA LEU A 110 -8.29 -1.81 12.05
C LEU A 110 -9.69 -1.64 11.39
N PRO A 111 -10.77 -2.05 12.07
CA PRO A 111 -12.13 -1.99 11.53
C PRO A 111 -12.56 -0.56 11.22
N TYR A 112 -13.19 -0.34 10.06
CA TYR A 112 -13.66 0.98 9.63
C TYR A 112 -14.58 1.65 10.67
N LYS A 113 -15.50 0.88 11.25
CA LYS A 113 -16.37 1.41 12.31
C LYS A 113 -15.57 1.88 13.52
N HIS A 114 -14.55 1.13 13.94
CA HIS A 114 -13.70 1.50 15.08
C HIS A 114 -12.91 2.78 14.80
N ILE A 115 -12.47 2.98 13.54
CA ILE A 115 -11.82 4.22 13.09
C ILE A 115 -12.79 5.40 13.23
N GLN A 116 -14.02 5.28 12.71
CA GLN A 116 -15.00 6.35 12.76
C GLN A 116 -15.42 6.71 14.19
N ASP A 117 -15.65 5.69 15.03
CA ASP A 117 -15.98 5.89 16.45
C ASP A 117 -14.79 6.57 17.18
N GLY A 118 -13.54 6.23 16.81
CA GLY A 118 -12.34 6.86 17.32
C GLY A 118 -12.23 8.33 16.95
N TYR A 119 -12.51 8.69 15.71
CA TYR A 119 -12.51 10.09 15.24
C TYR A 119 -13.54 10.94 16.00
N ASN A 120 -14.74 10.39 16.27
CA ASN A 120 -15.76 11.09 17.03
C ASN A 120 -15.39 11.31 18.50
N LYS A 121 -14.54 10.48 19.06
CA LYS A 121 -14.19 10.51 20.49
C LYS A 121 -12.89 11.25 20.79
N PHE A 122 -11.93 11.22 19.86
CA PHE A 122 -10.54 11.57 20.12
C PHE A 122 -9.96 12.45 19.00
N PRO A 123 -9.76 13.76 19.27
CA PRO A 123 -9.27 14.70 18.25
C PRO A 123 -7.88 14.34 17.66
N ASN A 124 -7.00 13.69 18.45
CA ASN A 124 -5.71 13.28 17.92
C ASN A 124 -5.80 12.06 17.01
N LEU A 125 -6.82 11.19 17.16
CA LEU A 125 -7.07 10.11 16.21
C LEU A 125 -7.63 10.63 14.89
N GLU A 126 -8.51 11.64 14.91
CA GLU A 126 -8.95 12.34 13.71
C GLU A 126 -7.74 13.01 13.01
N ARG A 127 -6.89 13.71 13.78
CA ARG A 127 -5.64 14.27 13.27
C ARG A 127 -4.75 13.21 12.62
N TYR A 128 -4.58 12.07 13.28
CA TYR A 128 -3.81 10.95 12.72
C TYR A 128 -4.41 10.47 11.40
N GLY A 129 -5.72 10.26 11.33
CA GLY A 129 -6.42 9.86 10.12
C GLY A 129 -6.24 10.86 8.97
N ARG A 130 -6.28 12.17 9.27
CA ARG A 130 -6.00 13.23 8.30
C ARG A 130 -4.56 13.17 7.79
N LEU A 131 -3.57 12.98 8.66
CA LEU A 131 -2.17 12.83 8.26
C LEU A 131 -1.96 11.60 7.36
N VAL A 132 -2.60 10.48 7.65
CA VAL A 132 -2.60 9.30 6.77
C VAL A 132 -3.21 9.64 5.41
N ALA A 133 -4.34 10.34 5.38
CA ALA A 133 -4.99 10.76 4.13
C ALA A 133 -4.11 11.70 3.29
N GLU A 134 -3.42 12.64 3.93
CA GLU A 134 -2.47 13.56 3.27
C GLU A 134 -1.30 12.79 2.63
N GLU A 135 -0.75 11.77 3.30
CA GLU A 135 0.30 10.92 2.72
C GLU A 135 -0.22 10.09 1.53
N VAL A 136 -1.43 9.55 1.63
CA VAL A 136 -2.08 8.85 0.51
C VAL A 136 -2.29 9.80 -0.67
N LEU A 137 -2.76 11.02 -0.44
CA LEU A 137 -2.98 12.02 -1.48
C LEU A 137 -1.67 12.39 -2.19
N LYS A 138 -0.59 12.69 -1.46
CA LYS A 138 0.73 12.99 -2.03
C LYS A 138 1.23 11.84 -2.91
N MET A 139 1.10 10.60 -2.43
CA MET A 139 1.50 9.41 -3.19
C MET A 139 0.69 9.26 -4.49
N GLN A 140 -0.62 9.46 -4.43
CA GLN A 140 -1.49 9.38 -5.62
C GLN A 140 -1.18 10.50 -6.62
N GLN A 141 -0.98 11.72 -6.15
CA GLN A 141 -0.62 12.85 -7.00
C GLN A 141 0.73 12.60 -7.69
N ARG A 142 1.76 12.20 -6.96
CA ARG A 142 3.06 11.84 -7.53
C ARG A 142 2.92 10.76 -8.62
N ARG A 143 2.05 9.77 -8.38
CA ARG A 143 1.77 8.71 -9.34
C ARG A 143 1.14 9.25 -10.63
N ILE A 144 0.18 10.16 -10.54
CA ILE A 144 -0.46 10.80 -11.69
C ILE A 144 0.57 11.63 -12.46
N GLU A 145 1.34 12.47 -11.77
CA GLU A 145 2.37 13.31 -12.36
C GLU A 145 3.43 12.49 -13.10
N SER A 146 3.84 11.35 -12.55
CA SER A 146 4.81 10.47 -13.21
C SER A 146 4.30 9.93 -14.57
N PHE A 147 3.00 9.68 -14.68
CA PHE A 147 2.42 9.27 -15.98
C PHE A 147 2.22 10.42 -16.95
N LEU A 148 1.99 11.65 -16.46
CA LEU A 148 1.76 12.81 -17.29
C LEU A 148 3.07 13.43 -17.81
N PHE A 149 4.11 13.47 -17.00
CA PHE A 149 5.32 14.25 -17.26
C PHE A 149 6.56 13.42 -17.52
N GLU A 150 6.59 12.14 -17.13
CA GLU A 150 7.79 11.32 -17.21
C GLU A 150 7.68 10.28 -18.33
N ASN A 151 8.79 10.02 -19.02
CA ASN A 151 8.87 8.88 -19.93
C ASN A 151 9.12 7.55 -19.17
N ALA A 152 9.03 6.43 -19.88
CA ALA A 152 9.15 5.09 -19.29
C ALA A 152 10.51 4.84 -18.62
N GLU A 153 11.60 5.37 -19.20
CA GLU A 153 12.96 5.21 -18.65
C GLU A 153 13.11 5.98 -17.34
N THR A 154 12.62 7.22 -17.28
CA THR A 154 12.61 8.04 -16.06
C THR A 154 11.79 7.36 -14.96
N ARG A 155 10.55 6.92 -15.24
CA ARG A 155 9.73 6.20 -14.24
C ARG A 155 10.41 4.96 -13.69
N TYR A 156 11.15 4.23 -14.55
CA TYR A 156 11.90 3.05 -14.11
C TYR A 156 13.07 3.42 -13.21
N LEU A 157 13.86 4.44 -13.56
CA LEU A 157 14.99 4.90 -12.76
C LEU A 157 14.56 5.45 -11.40
N ASP A 158 13.49 6.26 -11.38
CA ASP A 158 12.92 6.80 -10.15
C ASP A 158 12.40 5.68 -9.24
N PHE A 159 11.73 4.66 -9.81
CA PHE A 159 11.28 3.51 -9.03
C PHE A 159 12.43 2.76 -8.36
N ILE A 160 13.52 2.50 -9.06
CA ILE A 160 14.71 1.85 -8.48
C ILE A 160 15.32 2.69 -7.37
N LYS A 161 15.38 4.00 -7.57
CA LYS A 161 15.97 4.95 -6.61
C LYS A 161 15.12 5.11 -5.35
N GLU A 162 13.79 5.22 -5.51
CA GLU A 162 12.87 5.50 -4.42
C GLU A 162 12.42 4.23 -3.67
N SER A 163 12.47 3.08 -4.32
CA SER A 163 11.97 1.81 -3.78
C SER A 163 12.87 0.62 -4.13
N PRO A 164 14.18 0.67 -3.81
CA PRO A 164 15.14 -0.40 -4.12
C PRO A 164 14.76 -1.71 -3.42
N ASP A 165 14.17 -1.62 -2.24
CA ASP A 165 13.66 -2.74 -1.46
C ASP A 165 12.49 -3.45 -2.16
N VAL A 166 11.54 -2.70 -2.73
CA VAL A 166 10.42 -3.27 -3.50
C VAL A 166 10.93 -3.84 -4.83
N TYR A 167 11.85 -3.14 -5.50
CA TYR A 167 12.41 -3.56 -6.78
C TYR A 167 13.00 -4.98 -6.75
N SER A 168 13.68 -5.33 -5.67
CA SER A 168 14.30 -6.66 -5.50
C SER A 168 13.29 -7.79 -5.25
N ARG A 169 12.05 -7.46 -4.89
CA ARG A 169 10.99 -8.41 -4.44
C ARG A 169 9.89 -8.64 -5.48
N VAL A 170 9.85 -7.85 -6.57
CA VAL A 170 8.79 -7.91 -7.57
C VAL A 170 9.29 -8.53 -8.89
N SER A 171 8.42 -9.22 -9.60
CA SER A 171 8.74 -9.76 -10.92
C SER A 171 8.77 -8.66 -12.00
N LEU A 172 9.51 -8.90 -13.09
CA LEU A 172 9.54 -7.96 -14.23
C LEU A 172 8.14 -7.72 -14.83
N THR A 173 7.28 -8.73 -14.84
CA THR A 173 5.90 -8.58 -15.34
C THR A 173 5.08 -7.65 -14.43
N GLN A 174 5.19 -7.81 -13.12
CA GLN A 174 4.52 -6.94 -12.17
C GLN A 174 5.05 -5.51 -12.25
N LEU A 175 6.37 -5.35 -12.37
CA LEU A 175 7.02 -4.04 -12.49
C LEU A 175 6.65 -3.35 -13.80
N SER A 176 6.70 -4.04 -14.95
CA SER A 176 6.35 -3.43 -16.23
C SER A 176 4.89 -2.96 -16.26
N SER A 177 3.95 -3.78 -15.75
CA SER A 177 2.55 -3.36 -15.65
C SER A 177 2.36 -2.17 -14.70
N PHE A 178 3.09 -2.13 -13.58
CA PHE A 178 3.10 -0.99 -12.65
C PHE A 178 3.63 0.28 -13.32
N LEU A 179 4.70 0.20 -14.10
CA LEU A 179 5.29 1.34 -14.81
C LEU A 179 4.51 1.77 -16.06
N GLY A 180 3.48 1.02 -16.46
CA GLY A 180 2.68 1.29 -17.65
C GLY A 180 3.47 1.12 -18.94
N ILE A 181 4.34 0.11 -19.00
CA ILE A 181 5.17 -0.20 -20.16
C ILE A 181 5.12 -1.70 -20.50
N GLU A 182 5.33 -2.01 -21.76
CA GLU A 182 5.47 -3.39 -22.19
C GLU A 182 6.71 -4.06 -21.58
N ARG A 183 6.59 -5.34 -21.21
CA ARG A 183 7.70 -6.12 -20.62
C ARG A 183 8.95 -6.11 -21.49
N GLN A 184 8.78 -6.17 -22.82
CA GLN A 184 9.90 -6.12 -23.76
C GLN A 184 10.59 -4.75 -23.73
N SER A 185 9.84 -3.66 -23.60
CA SER A 185 10.37 -2.31 -23.48
C SER A 185 11.16 -2.14 -22.17
N LEU A 186 10.67 -2.68 -21.05
CA LEU A 186 11.41 -2.70 -19.78
C LEU A 186 12.74 -3.47 -19.94
N THR A 187 12.73 -4.61 -20.61
CA THR A 187 13.94 -5.40 -20.87
C THR A 187 14.96 -4.60 -21.71
N ARG A 188 14.53 -3.82 -22.72
CA ARG A 188 15.41 -2.96 -23.52
C ARG A 188 16.03 -1.83 -22.69
N ILE A 189 15.20 -1.15 -21.84
CA ILE A 189 15.68 -0.10 -20.93
C ILE A 189 16.77 -0.66 -20.02
N ARG A 190 16.56 -1.81 -19.40
CA ARG A 190 17.53 -2.47 -18.51
C ARG A 190 18.84 -2.80 -19.22
N LYS A 191 18.79 -3.35 -20.44
CA LYS A 191 20.00 -3.64 -21.24
C LYS A 191 20.77 -2.37 -21.59
N LYS A 192 20.07 -1.32 -22.02
CA LYS A 192 20.68 0.00 -22.33
C LYS A 192 21.43 0.56 -21.12
N LEU A 193 20.80 0.56 -19.95
CA LEU A 193 21.41 1.08 -18.73
C LEU A 193 22.62 0.26 -18.29
N ALA A 194 22.57 -1.06 -18.40
CA ALA A 194 23.71 -1.93 -18.07
C ALA A 194 24.91 -1.71 -19.01
N SER A 195 24.68 -1.35 -20.28
CA SER A 195 25.74 -1.05 -21.24
C SER A 195 26.38 0.34 -21.07
N HIS A 196 25.75 1.27 -20.31
CA HIS A 196 26.28 2.61 -20.03
C HIS A 196 26.96 2.70 -18.64
N SER A 197 26.93 1.62 -17.86
CA SER A 197 27.56 1.54 -16.54
C SER A 197 28.92 0.82 -16.57
N LEU A 198 29.44 0.50 -17.76
CA LEU A 198 30.76 -0.02 -18.09
C LEU A 198 31.59 1.07 -18.77
#